data_169910438ffdc8ca1fd7a2a1b74b503f
#
_entry.id   169910438ffdc8ca1fd7a2a1b74b503f
#
_cell.length_a   1.000
_cell.length_b   1.000
_cell.length_c   1.000
_cell.angle_alpha   90.00
_cell.angle_beta   90.00
_cell.angle_gamma   90.00
#
_symmetry.space_group_name_H-M   'P 1'
#
loop_
_entity.id
_entity.type
_entity.pdbx_description
1 polymer ?
#
loop_
_entity_poly.entity_id
_entity_poly.type
_entity_poly.pdbx_seq_one_letter_code
_entity_poly.pdbx_strand_id
1 'polypeptide(L)'
;KYTDKGWFCYELCVPEPPEVTEIVDGSCLVRIKPLSKEQREMSERCVQGLGYQGNNLLCSNWDTDHMEKLDYNGIYEYLYAMKHQKAFDAEDYPNGIPKEEFESLIMEYLPVTAEQIQEYAVFDEKNQTYVWVRLGCLNYAPTFFGTSLPEVIDIKENEDGTVTLTVDAVCDMVICDDAVITHELTVKFADDGSFQYLGNEILDDG
;
A
#
# COMPACT_ATOMS: atom_id res chain seq x y z
N LYS A 1 30.30 -14.77 7.39
CA LYS A 1 31.37 -14.36 8.38
C LYS A 1 30.86 -13.21 9.22
N TYR A 2 31.16 -13.24 10.52
CA TYR A 2 30.88 -12.13 11.43
C TYR A 2 31.93 -11.04 11.21
N THR A 3 31.49 -9.81 10.98
CA THR A 3 32.36 -8.65 10.87
C THR A 3 31.99 -7.63 11.95
N ASP A 4 32.83 -6.65 12.22
CA ASP A 4 32.59 -5.56 13.16
C ASP A 4 31.35 -4.71 12.84
N LYS A 5 30.74 -4.95 11.67
CA LYS A 5 29.54 -4.26 11.17
C LYS A 5 28.29 -5.16 11.12
N GLY A 6 28.37 -6.41 11.63
CA GLY A 6 27.26 -7.35 11.65
C GLY A 6 27.41 -8.57 10.70
N TRP A 7 26.35 -9.30 10.49
CA TRP A 7 26.29 -10.45 9.60
C TRP A 7 25.95 -10.01 8.17
N PHE A 8 26.81 -10.42 7.22
CA PHE A 8 26.57 -10.20 5.78
C PHE A 8 26.66 -11.51 5.03
N CYS A 9 25.64 -11.81 4.23
CA CYS A 9 25.58 -13.04 3.41
C CYS A 9 26.25 -12.89 2.03
N TYR A 10 27.04 -11.86 1.79
CA TYR A 10 27.60 -11.54 0.47
C TYR A 10 28.45 -12.67 -0.15
N GLU A 11 29.10 -13.46 0.68
CA GLU A 11 30.03 -14.49 0.17
C GLU A 11 29.34 -15.74 -0.40
N LEU A 12 28.02 -15.88 -0.20
CA LEU A 12 27.28 -17.08 -0.60
C LEU A 12 26.43 -16.90 -1.87
N CYS A 13 26.05 -15.69 -2.21
CA CYS A 13 25.05 -15.43 -3.24
C CYS A 13 25.52 -14.59 -4.44
N VAL A 14 26.62 -13.86 -4.33
CA VAL A 14 27.06 -12.96 -5.42
C VAL A 14 28.59 -12.98 -5.55
N PRO A 15 29.15 -13.25 -6.76
CA PRO A 15 30.61 -13.27 -7.01
C PRO A 15 31.28 -11.90 -6.81
N GLU A 16 30.55 -10.83 -7.05
CA GLU A 16 30.96 -9.44 -6.76
C GLU A 16 29.80 -8.71 -6.12
N PRO A 17 29.99 -8.05 -4.95
CA PRO A 17 28.92 -7.28 -4.35
C PRO A 17 28.53 -6.14 -5.29
N PRO A 18 27.23 -5.89 -5.49
CA PRO A 18 26.78 -4.71 -6.22
C PRO A 18 27.34 -3.47 -5.54
N GLU A 19 27.75 -2.46 -6.33
CA GLU A 19 28.08 -1.15 -5.78
C GLU A 19 26.82 -0.58 -5.14
N VAL A 20 26.77 -0.61 -3.80
CA VAL A 20 25.73 0.07 -3.04
C VAL A 20 25.98 1.56 -3.15
N THR A 21 25.34 2.20 -4.11
CA THR A 21 25.63 3.59 -4.45
C THR A 21 24.89 4.60 -3.58
N GLU A 22 23.85 4.22 -2.82
CA GLU A 22 23.19 5.15 -1.90
C GLU A 22 22.52 4.41 -0.73
N ILE A 23 22.86 4.82 0.49
CA ILE A 23 22.03 4.61 1.68
C ILE A 23 21.16 5.87 1.79
N VAL A 24 19.93 5.77 1.37
CA VAL A 24 18.96 6.85 1.57
C VAL A 24 18.23 6.56 2.88
N ASP A 25 18.55 7.37 3.88
CA ASP A 25 17.78 7.62 5.11
C ASP A 25 17.19 6.39 5.82
N GLY A 26 18.06 5.40 6.12
CA GLY A 26 17.73 4.31 7.05
C GLY A 26 16.83 3.18 6.50
N SER A 27 16.30 3.29 5.31
CA SER A 27 15.63 2.20 4.60
C SER A 27 16.66 1.46 3.73
N CYS A 28 16.98 0.23 4.08
CA CYS A 28 17.72 -0.66 3.21
C CYS A 28 16.82 -1.11 2.06
N LEU A 29 16.85 -0.39 0.95
CA LEU A 29 16.33 -0.93 -0.30
C LEU A 29 17.32 -1.98 -0.82
N VAL A 30 16.83 -3.19 -0.95
CA VAL A 30 17.68 -4.38 -1.16
C VAL A 30 17.60 -4.86 -2.61
N ARG A 31 17.39 -3.95 -3.55
CA ARG A 31 17.37 -4.26 -4.98
C ARG A 31 18.76 -4.25 -5.59
N ILE A 32 19.00 -5.19 -6.51
CA ILE A 32 20.18 -5.22 -7.36
C ILE A 32 20.15 -4.05 -8.34
N LYS A 33 18.95 -3.67 -8.83
CA LYS A 33 18.75 -2.49 -9.68
C LYS A 33 18.06 -1.39 -8.86
N PRO A 34 18.72 -0.25 -8.61
CA PRO A 34 18.10 0.84 -7.87
C PRO A 34 16.93 1.43 -8.67
N LEU A 35 15.85 1.77 -7.96
CA LEU A 35 14.72 2.49 -8.54
C LEU A 35 15.18 3.90 -9.00
N SER A 36 14.57 4.41 -10.06
CA SER A 36 14.70 5.81 -10.45
C SER A 36 14.16 6.74 -9.36
N LYS A 37 14.52 8.03 -9.42
CA LYS A 37 13.98 9.02 -8.48
C LYS A 37 12.44 9.07 -8.55
N GLU A 38 11.88 9.07 -9.75
CA GLU A 38 10.44 9.11 -9.99
C GLU A 38 9.73 7.87 -9.43
N GLN A 39 10.29 6.68 -9.64
CA GLN A 39 9.76 5.43 -9.08
C GLN A 39 9.75 5.46 -7.55
N ARG A 40 10.81 5.97 -6.91
CA ARG A 40 10.85 6.13 -5.44
C ARG A 40 9.80 7.11 -4.94
N GLU A 41 9.70 8.29 -5.55
CA GLU A 41 8.70 9.30 -5.18
C GLU A 41 7.27 8.75 -5.34
N MET A 42 7.02 7.98 -6.38
CA MET A 42 5.72 7.37 -6.61
C MET A 42 5.44 6.23 -5.61
N SER A 43 6.46 5.44 -5.25
CA SER A 43 6.36 4.40 -4.22
C SER A 43 5.99 5.01 -2.85
N GLU A 44 6.73 6.03 -2.42
CA GLU A 44 6.47 6.74 -1.16
C GLU A 44 5.07 7.35 -1.13
N ARG A 45 4.65 7.94 -2.24
CA ARG A 45 3.39 8.67 -2.34
C ARG A 45 2.17 7.75 -2.38
N CYS A 46 2.22 6.65 -3.16
CA CYS A 46 1.03 5.90 -3.51
C CYS A 46 0.91 4.54 -2.85
N VAL A 47 2.02 3.89 -2.48
CA VAL A 47 1.95 2.47 -2.08
C VAL A 47 2.61 2.14 -0.75
N GLN A 48 3.72 2.77 -0.38
CA GLN A 48 4.46 2.39 0.84
C GLN A 48 3.64 2.56 2.12
N GLY A 49 2.80 3.59 2.19
CA GLY A 49 1.92 3.83 3.33
C GLY A 49 0.82 2.77 3.51
N LEU A 50 0.45 2.06 2.46
CA LEU A 50 -0.57 1.00 2.50
C LEU A 50 0.02 -0.34 2.92
N GLY A 51 1.14 -0.75 2.34
CA GLY A 51 1.70 -2.09 2.52
C GLY A 51 0.73 -3.21 2.14
N TYR A 52 1.01 -4.42 2.64
CA TYR A 52 0.21 -5.62 2.34
C TYR A 52 -0.43 -6.25 3.58
N GLN A 53 -0.35 -5.60 4.74
CA GLN A 53 -0.93 -6.08 5.98
C GLN A 53 -2.18 -5.29 6.36
N GLY A 54 -3.17 -5.99 6.89
CA GLY A 54 -4.33 -5.36 7.51
C GLY A 54 -5.35 -4.73 6.56
N ASN A 55 -5.06 -4.69 5.27
CA ASN A 55 -5.95 -4.22 4.22
C ASN A 55 -5.74 -5.02 2.94
N ASN A 56 -6.67 -4.93 2.00
CA ASN A 56 -6.62 -5.67 0.75
C ASN A 56 -6.49 -4.79 -0.50
N LEU A 57 -6.17 -3.51 -0.35
CA LEU A 57 -6.13 -2.58 -1.47
C LEU A 57 -5.09 -2.98 -2.53
N LEU A 58 -3.88 -3.38 -2.11
CA LEU A 58 -2.78 -3.75 -3.01
C LEU A 58 -2.70 -5.25 -3.33
N CYS A 59 -3.42 -6.11 -2.60
CA CYS A 59 -3.28 -7.56 -2.71
C CYS A 59 -4.56 -8.30 -3.09
N SER A 60 -5.52 -7.60 -3.70
CA SER A 60 -6.71 -8.19 -4.31
C SER A 60 -7.04 -7.48 -5.64
N ASN A 61 -7.74 -8.22 -6.53
CA ASN A 61 -8.22 -7.67 -7.79
C ASN A 61 -9.53 -6.93 -7.54
N TRP A 62 -9.56 -5.65 -7.88
CA TRP A 62 -10.73 -4.78 -7.78
C TRP A 62 -10.61 -3.63 -8.80
N ASP A 63 -11.74 -3.03 -9.13
CA ASP A 63 -11.88 -1.87 -10.01
C ASP A 63 -13.07 -1.00 -9.57
N THR A 64 -13.35 0.06 -10.30
CA THR A 64 -14.46 0.97 -10.00
C THR A 64 -15.85 0.33 -10.09
N ASP A 65 -15.98 -0.80 -10.78
CA ASP A 65 -17.24 -1.56 -10.90
C ASP A 65 -17.38 -2.60 -9.78
N HIS A 66 -16.31 -2.87 -9.05
CA HIS A 66 -16.22 -3.90 -7.98
C HIS A 66 -15.65 -3.35 -6.68
N MET A 67 -16.10 -2.18 -6.27
CA MET A 67 -15.65 -1.50 -5.04
C MET A 67 -16.05 -2.24 -3.75
N GLU A 68 -17.09 -3.10 -3.82
CA GLU A 68 -17.54 -3.96 -2.70
C GLU A 68 -16.50 -4.99 -2.25
N LYS A 69 -15.45 -5.23 -3.05
CA LYS A 69 -14.37 -6.14 -2.71
C LYS A 69 -13.38 -5.59 -1.68
N LEU A 70 -13.38 -4.27 -1.47
CA LEU A 70 -12.44 -3.63 -0.58
C LEU A 70 -12.85 -3.73 0.90
N ASP A 71 -11.87 -3.94 1.77
CA ASP A 71 -12.03 -3.84 3.22
C ASP A 71 -11.85 -2.38 3.68
N TYR A 72 -12.90 -1.58 3.60
CA TYR A 72 -12.87 -0.16 3.95
C TYR A 72 -12.45 0.07 5.40
N ASN A 73 -12.88 -0.79 6.32
CA ASN A 73 -12.51 -0.67 7.73
C ASN A 73 -11.02 -0.98 7.95
N GLY A 74 -10.46 -1.92 7.19
CA GLY A 74 -9.04 -2.24 7.21
C GLY A 74 -8.17 -1.18 6.53
N ILE A 75 -8.67 -0.56 5.45
CA ILE A 75 -7.93 0.45 4.69
C ILE A 75 -7.82 1.77 5.48
N TYR A 76 -8.81 2.11 6.30
CA TYR A 76 -8.95 3.41 6.95
C TYR A 76 -7.69 3.87 7.70
N GLU A 77 -7.11 3.03 8.57
CA GLU A 77 -5.94 3.41 9.38
C GLU A 77 -4.72 3.76 8.52
N TYR A 78 -4.56 3.11 7.38
CA TYR A 78 -3.46 3.36 6.45
C TYR A 78 -3.64 4.67 5.69
N LEU A 79 -4.84 4.95 5.20
CA LEU A 79 -5.18 6.23 4.57
C LEU A 79 -5.09 7.40 5.57
N TYR A 80 -5.50 7.15 6.82
CA TYR A 80 -5.35 8.13 7.90
C TYR A 80 -3.87 8.47 8.14
N ALA A 81 -3.01 7.45 8.22
CA ALA A 81 -1.58 7.65 8.41
C ALA A 81 -0.94 8.38 7.21
N MET A 82 -1.34 8.06 5.99
CA MET A 82 -0.88 8.74 4.78
C MET A 82 -1.28 10.23 4.77
N LYS A 83 -2.53 10.52 5.07
CA LYS A 83 -3.06 11.90 5.07
C LYS A 83 -2.47 12.76 6.17
N HIS A 84 -2.43 12.23 7.38
CA HIS A 84 -2.06 13.01 8.57
C HIS A 84 -0.58 12.90 8.94
N GLN A 85 0.19 12.06 8.24
CA GLN A 85 1.60 11.77 8.56
C GLN A 85 1.78 11.37 10.04
N LYS A 86 0.77 10.65 10.57
CA LYS A 86 0.67 10.21 11.96
C LYS A 86 -0.03 8.86 12.00
N ALA A 87 0.47 7.93 12.81
CA ALA A 87 -0.21 6.67 13.03
C ALA A 87 -1.63 6.89 13.60
N PHE A 88 -2.57 6.06 13.15
CA PHE A 88 -3.92 6.02 13.71
C PHE A 88 -3.85 5.47 15.15
N ASP A 89 -4.56 6.12 16.06
CA ASP A 89 -4.69 5.68 17.45
C ASP A 89 -6.16 5.37 17.77
N ALA A 90 -6.46 4.10 17.97
CA ALA A 90 -7.81 3.64 18.29
C ALA A 90 -8.30 4.14 19.66
N GLU A 91 -7.41 4.54 20.57
CA GLU A 91 -7.79 5.09 21.88
C GLU A 91 -8.48 6.46 21.75
N ASP A 92 -8.21 7.18 20.66
CA ASP A 92 -8.90 8.44 20.32
C ASP A 92 -10.38 8.19 19.93
N TYR A 93 -10.76 6.93 19.61
CA TYR A 93 -12.07 6.54 19.06
C TYR A 93 -12.75 5.42 19.88
N PRO A 94 -12.99 5.61 21.18
CA PRO A 94 -13.49 4.54 22.07
C PRO A 94 -14.89 4.04 21.70
N ASN A 95 -15.66 4.80 20.92
CA ASN A 95 -17.00 4.45 20.47
C ASN A 95 -17.08 4.16 18.96
N GLY A 96 -15.95 3.99 18.29
CA GLY A 96 -15.86 3.88 16.84
C GLY A 96 -15.59 5.22 16.15
N ILE A 97 -15.21 5.17 14.89
CA ILE A 97 -14.84 6.34 14.09
C ILE A 97 -16.11 7.06 13.64
N PRO A 98 -16.24 8.38 13.86
CA PRO A 98 -17.41 9.14 13.44
C PRO A 98 -17.67 9.02 11.93
N LYS A 99 -18.96 8.93 11.56
CA LYS A 99 -19.41 8.73 10.19
C LYS A 99 -18.77 9.71 9.20
N GLU A 100 -18.90 11.02 9.49
CA GLU A 100 -18.40 12.05 8.57
C GLU A 100 -16.88 11.99 8.38
N GLU A 101 -16.15 11.65 9.43
CA GLU A 101 -14.69 11.54 9.39
C GLU A 101 -14.24 10.36 8.54
N PHE A 102 -14.85 9.19 8.78
CA PHE A 102 -14.57 7.97 8.03
C PHE A 102 -14.89 8.12 6.54
N GLU A 103 -16.13 8.54 6.23
CA GLU A 103 -16.60 8.69 4.85
C GLU A 103 -15.79 9.73 4.08
N SER A 104 -15.48 10.87 4.69
CA SER A 104 -14.68 11.92 4.06
C SER A 104 -13.28 11.44 3.69
N LEU A 105 -12.63 10.68 4.57
CA LEU A 105 -11.30 10.14 4.30
C LEU A 105 -11.33 9.09 3.18
N ILE A 106 -12.27 8.17 3.24
CA ILE A 106 -12.40 7.12 2.21
C ILE A 106 -12.69 7.74 0.83
N MET A 107 -13.64 8.68 0.73
CA MET A 107 -13.99 9.35 -0.52
C MET A 107 -12.88 10.22 -1.09
N GLU A 108 -11.95 10.67 -0.28
CA GLU A 108 -10.76 11.40 -0.76
C GLU A 108 -9.86 10.51 -1.62
N TYR A 109 -9.69 9.24 -1.23
CA TYR A 109 -8.78 8.29 -1.89
C TYR A 109 -9.47 7.29 -2.82
N LEU A 110 -10.77 7.10 -2.69
CA LEU A 110 -11.53 6.11 -3.47
C LEU A 110 -12.79 6.75 -4.09
N PRO A 111 -13.13 6.43 -5.35
CA PRO A 111 -14.29 7.00 -6.04
C PRO A 111 -15.60 6.30 -5.62
N VAL A 112 -15.97 6.41 -4.36
CA VAL A 112 -17.17 5.81 -3.75
C VAL A 112 -18.06 6.88 -3.15
N THR A 113 -19.34 6.58 -2.99
CA THR A 113 -20.30 7.43 -2.29
C THR A 113 -20.44 7.03 -0.82
N ALA A 114 -20.98 7.92 0.00
CA ALA A 114 -21.25 7.63 1.40
C ALA A 114 -22.20 6.43 1.58
N GLU A 115 -23.20 6.30 0.69
CA GLU A 115 -24.14 5.19 0.71
C GLU A 115 -23.44 3.85 0.42
N GLN A 116 -22.52 3.82 -0.55
CA GLN A 116 -21.72 2.63 -0.86
C GLN A 116 -20.81 2.26 0.32
N ILE A 117 -20.18 3.24 0.96
CA ILE A 117 -19.34 2.98 2.14
C ILE A 117 -20.18 2.37 3.27
N GLN A 118 -21.39 2.88 3.52
CA GLN A 118 -22.29 2.33 4.56
C GLN A 118 -22.76 0.92 4.23
N GLU A 119 -22.90 0.57 2.95
CA GLU A 119 -23.27 -0.77 2.51
C GLU A 119 -22.11 -1.77 2.63
N TYR A 120 -20.88 -1.33 2.28
CA TYR A 120 -19.73 -2.22 2.16
C TYR A 120 -18.89 -2.33 3.45
N ALA A 121 -18.89 -1.30 4.28
CA ALA A 121 -18.14 -1.26 5.53
C ALA A 121 -18.98 -1.73 6.73
N VAL A 122 -18.30 -2.07 7.82
CA VAL A 122 -18.97 -2.37 9.09
C VAL A 122 -19.37 -1.07 9.78
N PHE A 123 -20.63 -0.71 9.66
CA PHE A 123 -21.21 0.53 10.13
C PHE A 123 -22.21 0.28 11.27
N ASP A 124 -22.12 1.05 12.34
CA ASP A 124 -23.08 1.06 13.44
C ASP A 124 -24.10 2.20 13.23
N GLU A 125 -25.25 1.86 12.66
CA GLU A 125 -26.34 2.83 12.40
C GLU A 125 -26.82 3.53 13.66
N LYS A 126 -26.82 2.85 14.80
CA LYS A 126 -27.33 3.40 16.07
C LYS A 126 -26.43 4.51 16.60
N ASN A 127 -25.11 4.29 16.51
CA ASN A 127 -24.12 5.23 17.03
C ASN A 127 -23.57 6.17 15.96
N GLN A 128 -23.92 5.93 14.69
CA GLN A 128 -23.39 6.68 13.52
C GLN A 128 -21.86 6.66 13.47
N THR A 129 -21.27 5.47 13.66
CA THR A 129 -19.83 5.23 13.68
C THR A 129 -19.43 4.01 12.88
N TYR A 130 -18.20 3.99 12.40
CA TYR A 130 -17.60 2.83 11.77
C TYR A 130 -16.72 2.08 12.77
N VAL A 131 -16.75 0.76 12.66
CA VAL A 131 -15.94 -0.11 13.51
C VAL A 131 -14.49 -0.09 13.02
N TRP A 132 -13.55 0.01 13.95
CA TRP A 132 -12.15 -0.27 13.67
C TRP A 132 -11.71 -1.49 14.48
N VAL A 133 -11.00 -2.39 13.80
CA VAL A 133 -10.30 -3.51 14.43
C VAL A 133 -8.92 -3.62 13.80
N ARG A 134 -7.95 -4.01 14.59
CA ARG A 134 -6.60 -4.25 14.08
C ARG A 134 -6.65 -5.32 12.99
N LEU A 135 -5.99 -5.08 11.86
CA LEU A 135 -5.98 -5.94 10.68
C LEU A 135 -7.33 -6.00 9.91
N GLY A 136 -8.15 -4.94 10.04
CA GLY A 136 -9.41 -4.81 9.31
C GLY A 136 -10.54 -5.69 9.82
N CYS A 137 -11.77 -5.36 9.42
CA CYS A 137 -12.98 -6.11 9.83
C CYS A 137 -13.10 -7.47 9.14
N LEU A 138 -12.54 -7.62 7.95
CA LEU A 138 -12.49 -8.89 7.23
C LEU A 138 -11.32 -9.77 7.68
N ASN A 139 -10.52 -9.33 8.66
CA ASN A 139 -9.33 -10.01 9.15
C ASN A 139 -8.38 -10.42 8.02
N TYR A 140 -8.29 -9.58 6.99
CA TYR A 140 -7.44 -9.84 5.86
C TYR A 140 -5.97 -9.68 6.28
N ALA A 141 -5.24 -10.77 6.30
CA ALA A 141 -3.83 -10.81 6.59
C ALA A 141 -3.16 -11.78 5.60
N PRO A 142 -2.58 -11.28 4.50
CA PRO A 142 -1.84 -12.12 3.58
C PRO A 142 -0.67 -12.78 4.29
N THR A 143 -0.59 -14.11 4.25
CA THR A 143 0.30 -14.88 5.12
C THR A 143 1.75 -14.90 4.67
N PHE A 144 2.03 -14.71 3.37
CA PHE A 144 3.39 -14.86 2.86
C PHE A 144 4.00 -13.60 2.23
N PHE A 145 3.21 -12.58 1.91
CA PHE A 145 3.76 -11.29 1.47
C PHE A 145 3.51 -10.12 2.42
N GLY A 146 3.01 -10.42 3.64
CA GLY A 146 2.70 -9.40 4.63
C GLY A 146 3.89 -8.56 5.13
N THR A 147 5.12 -9.07 5.01
CA THR A 147 6.34 -8.32 5.32
C THR A 147 6.99 -7.68 4.09
N SER A 148 6.43 -7.90 2.90
CA SER A 148 6.96 -7.32 1.68
C SER A 148 6.66 -5.82 1.62
N LEU A 149 7.56 -5.08 0.97
CA LEU A 149 7.41 -3.65 0.71
C LEU A 149 6.92 -3.44 -0.72
N PRO A 150 5.90 -2.60 -0.94
CA PRO A 150 5.48 -2.23 -2.28
C PRO A 150 6.44 -1.21 -2.90
N GLU A 151 6.95 -1.53 -4.08
CA GLU A 151 7.84 -0.65 -4.85
C GLU A 151 7.33 -0.49 -6.27
N VAL A 152 7.16 0.75 -6.70
CA VAL A 152 6.80 1.09 -8.08
C VAL A 152 8.01 0.86 -8.98
N ILE A 153 7.88 -0.07 -9.94
CA ILE A 153 8.95 -0.43 -10.87
C ILE A 153 8.72 0.12 -12.29
N ASP A 154 7.48 0.46 -12.63
CA ASP A 154 7.14 1.12 -13.89
C ASP A 154 5.96 2.08 -13.71
N ILE A 155 5.92 3.12 -14.54
CA ILE A 155 4.91 4.19 -14.50
C ILE A 155 4.46 4.44 -15.93
N LYS A 156 3.17 4.26 -16.19
CA LYS A 156 2.57 4.42 -17.50
C LYS A 156 1.40 5.40 -17.44
N GLU A 157 1.50 6.49 -18.19
CA GLU A 157 0.37 7.40 -18.41
C GLU A 157 -0.59 6.79 -19.45
N ASN A 158 -1.88 6.81 -19.15
CA ASN A 158 -2.93 6.29 -20.00
C ASN A 158 -3.61 7.43 -20.80
N GLU A 159 -4.24 7.10 -21.93
CA GLU A 159 -4.90 8.08 -22.81
C GLU A 159 -6.09 8.79 -22.12
N ASP A 160 -6.68 8.18 -21.09
CA ASP A 160 -7.81 8.73 -20.32
C ASP A 160 -7.39 9.64 -19.16
N GLY A 161 -6.07 9.89 -19.02
CA GLY A 161 -5.50 10.72 -17.98
C GLY A 161 -5.33 10.00 -16.63
N THR A 162 -5.50 8.69 -16.58
CA THR A 162 -5.09 7.87 -15.44
C THR A 162 -3.62 7.45 -15.55
N VAL A 163 -3.05 6.93 -14.49
CA VAL A 163 -1.69 6.41 -14.46
C VAL A 163 -1.73 4.97 -13.93
N THR A 164 -1.11 4.05 -14.65
CA THR A 164 -0.89 2.68 -14.19
C THR A 164 0.52 2.59 -13.58
N LEU A 165 0.56 2.16 -12.34
CA LEU A 165 1.79 1.89 -11.60
C LEU A 165 1.99 0.38 -11.55
N THR A 166 3.07 -0.14 -12.14
CA THR A 166 3.46 -1.53 -11.92
C THR A 166 4.23 -1.61 -10.61
N VAL A 167 3.75 -2.42 -9.69
CA VAL A 167 4.24 -2.49 -8.31
C VAL A 167 4.69 -3.91 -8.01
N ASP A 168 5.91 -4.04 -7.50
CA ASP A 168 6.45 -5.28 -6.96
C ASP A 168 6.31 -5.32 -5.44
N ALA A 169 5.84 -6.43 -4.91
CA ALA A 169 5.95 -6.76 -3.49
C ALA A 169 7.33 -7.36 -3.20
N VAL A 170 8.27 -6.55 -2.76
CA VAL A 170 9.67 -6.95 -2.56
C VAL A 170 9.89 -7.45 -1.15
N CYS A 171 10.52 -8.64 -1.01
CA CYS A 171 10.90 -9.14 0.29
C CYS A 171 12.06 -8.33 0.86
N ASP A 172 11.85 -7.69 2.01
CA ASP A 172 12.83 -6.85 2.70
C ASP A 172 13.98 -7.64 3.38
N MET A 173 13.86 -8.97 3.41
CA MET A 173 14.83 -9.84 4.08
C MET A 173 15.89 -10.45 3.14
N VAL A 174 15.75 -10.27 1.83
CA VAL A 174 16.63 -10.89 0.83
C VAL A 174 17.01 -9.88 -0.23
N ILE A 175 18.33 -9.83 -0.56
CA ILE A 175 18.82 -9.01 -1.67
C ILE A 175 18.49 -9.72 -2.98
N CYS A 176 17.39 -9.37 -3.61
CA CYS A 176 16.97 -9.88 -4.90
C CYS A 176 16.06 -8.88 -5.62
N ASP A 177 15.94 -9.03 -6.93
CA ASP A 177 14.94 -8.29 -7.72
C ASP A 177 13.64 -9.11 -7.91
N ASP A 178 13.56 -10.29 -7.29
CA ASP A 178 12.37 -11.13 -7.37
C ASP A 178 11.26 -10.54 -6.49
N ALA A 179 10.09 -10.37 -7.06
CA ALA A 179 8.88 -9.98 -6.35
C ALA A 179 8.13 -11.22 -5.84
N VAL A 180 7.46 -11.08 -4.70
CA VAL A 180 6.51 -12.09 -4.19
C VAL A 180 5.24 -12.08 -5.04
N ILE A 181 4.76 -10.90 -5.40
CA ILE A 181 3.74 -10.65 -6.41
C ILE A 181 4.10 -9.38 -7.16
N THR A 182 3.65 -9.29 -8.42
CA THR A 182 3.61 -8.05 -9.20
C THR A 182 2.16 -7.71 -9.48
N HIS A 183 1.79 -6.44 -9.36
CA HIS A 183 0.44 -5.99 -9.64
C HIS A 183 0.43 -4.62 -10.33
N GLU A 184 -0.65 -4.31 -11.03
CA GLU A 184 -0.90 -3.02 -11.67
C GLU A 184 -1.93 -2.23 -10.86
N LEU A 185 -1.50 -1.11 -10.30
CA LEU A 185 -2.34 -0.18 -9.56
C LEU A 185 -2.69 1.02 -10.45
N THR A 186 -3.98 1.21 -10.71
CA THR A 186 -4.45 2.38 -11.47
C THR A 186 -4.79 3.52 -10.52
N VAL A 187 -4.21 4.68 -10.77
CA VAL A 187 -4.43 5.91 -10.00
C VAL A 187 -4.81 7.08 -10.91
N LYS A 188 -5.52 8.05 -10.37
CA LYS A 188 -5.83 9.31 -11.04
C LYS A 188 -5.37 10.47 -10.20
N PHE A 189 -4.48 11.29 -10.75
CA PHE A 189 -3.99 12.51 -10.09
C PHE A 189 -4.85 13.71 -10.46
N ALA A 190 -5.08 14.59 -9.48
CA ALA A 190 -5.70 15.90 -9.68
C ALA A 190 -4.64 17.01 -9.73
N ASP A 191 -5.03 18.17 -10.27
CA ASP A 191 -4.14 19.33 -10.44
C ASP A 191 -3.59 19.89 -9.12
N ASP A 192 -4.31 19.68 -8.02
CA ASP A 192 -3.90 20.09 -6.67
C ASP A 192 -2.91 19.11 -6.01
N GLY A 193 -2.57 18.04 -6.69
CA GLY A 193 -1.70 17.01 -6.21
C GLY A 193 -2.37 15.91 -5.40
N SER A 194 -3.68 15.95 -5.15
CA SER A 194 -4.42 14.81 -4.61
C SER A 194 -4.50 13.68 -5.64
N PHE A 195 -4.85 12.48 -5.20
CA PHE A 195 -5.05 11.36 -6.11
C PHE A 195 -6.07 10.36 -5.56
N GLN A 196 -6.63 9.56 -6.46
CA GLN A 196 -7.55 8.46 -6.11
C GLN A 196 -7.05 7.15 -6.72
N TYR A 197 -7.25 6.07 -5.98
CA TYR A 197 -7.08 4.71 -6.48
C TYR A 197 -8.32 4.28 -7.26
N LEU A 198 -8.13 3.70 -8.44
CA LEU A 198 -9.22 3.31 -9.35
C LEU A 198 -9.30 1.81 -9.61
N GLY A 199 -8.26 1.08 -9.28
CA GLY A 199 -8.24 -0.38 -9.47
C GLY A 199 -6.88 -0.97 -9.18
N ASN A 200 -6.86 -2.27 -8.92
CA ASN A 200 -5.65 -3.06 -8.74
C ASN A 200 -5.83 -4.45 -9.36
N GLU A 201 -4.87 -4.89 -10.15
CA GLU A 201 -4.85 -6.19 -10.79
C GLU A 201 -3.55 -6.91 -10.47
N ILE A 202 -3.65 -8.09 -9.85
CA ILE A 202 -2.50 -8.94 -9.59
C ILE A 202 -2.15 -9.66 -10.89
N LEU A 203 -0.90 -9.54 -11.32
CA LEU A 203 -0.41 -10.20 -12.51
C LEU A 203 -0.05 -11.65 -12.17
N ASP A 204 -0.59 -12.58 -12.96
CA ASP A 204 -0.18 -13.98 -12.87
C ASP A 204 1.27 -14.10 -13.36
N ASP A 205 2.14 -14.71 -12.57
CA ASP A 205 3.46 -15.11 -13.01
C ASP A 205 3.28 -16.14 -14.13
N GLY A 206 3.59 -15.75 -15.38
CA GLY A 206 3.43 -16.55 -16.60
C GLY A 206 4.38 -17.75 -16.65
#